data_0b9b577523b0e577f62fdcd1450dd22d
#
_entry.id   0b9b577523b0e577f62fdcd1450dd22d
#
_cell.length_a   1.000
_cell.length_b   1.000
_cell.length_c   1.000
_cell.angle_alpha   90.00
_cell.angle_beta   90.00
_cell.angle_gamma   90.00
#
_symmetry.space_group_name_H-M   'P 1'
#
loop_
_entity.id
_entity.type
_entity.pdbx_description
1 polymer ?
#
loop_
_entity_poly.entity_id
_entity_poly.type
_entity_poly.pdbx_seq_one_letter_code
_entity_poly.pdbx_strand_id
1 'polypeptide(L)'
;MKEIQIPNGYFHLWKTYVTHQDIDAISLAESHGFKTELLEILSAPIAQQSSYHFFEQCIQWTQKALGVTHICFDMAKYIKAEHFGVVGYMATRSQRISESLDYIIRFSRLVIDGEEITPMQLSHHGNALVLSWPFIAEHYILINELNSAFIIEMAHQIVALNQFPLRKISFAHPPQMPIYHYQKFYGCEVVFNHSRYEFEISLGSLDVELDQADPSLMEFLLKQAEDAIASKIHLNTENDSVKRQLQIYIAEYLANKQQAPKIEEIAQVLHISVRTLQRQLKLEHTTFKEILDEERMQLCEKLLSKDRSLIEIANQLGYSDQSALARAYKACRGKTLLQFKNESKV
;
A
#
# COMPACT_ATOMS: atom_id res chain seq x y z
N MET A 1 -14.63 11.25 -5.24
CA MET A 1 -13.63 10.17 -5.05
C MET A 1 -12.57 10.34 -6.11
N LYS A 2 -11.31 10.35 -5.71
CA LYS A 2 -10.19 10.43 -6.66
C LYS A 2 -10.00 9.05 -7.27
N GLU A 3 -10.03 8.97 -8.58
CA GLU A 3 -9.86 7.72 -9.33
C GLU A 3 -8.52 7.06 -9.01
N ILE A 4 -8.48 5.71 -8.97
CA ILE A 4 -7.23 4.97 -8.87
C ILE A 4 -6.34 5.28 -10.06
N GLN A 5 -5.08 5.52 -9.75
CA GLN A 5 -4.01 5.77 -10.72
C GLN A 5 -3.02 4.62 -10.69
N ILE A 6 -2.55 4.21 -11.86
CA ILE A 6 -1.55 3.16 -12.05
C ILE A 6 -0.42 3.66 -12.95
N PRO A 7 0.81 3.13 -12.82
CA PRO A 7 1.92 3.50 -13.70
C PRO A 7 1.62 3.20 -15.18
N ASN A 8 2.13 4.05 -16.07
CA ASN A 8 2.04 3.82 -17.51
C ASN A 8 2.66 2.48 -17.94
N GLY A 9 3.52 1.89 -17.13
CA GLY A 9 4.07 0.56 -17.34
C GLY A 9 3.01 -0.54 -17.55
N TYR A 10 1.81 -0.39 -16.95
CA TYR A 10 0.69 -1.31 -17.19
C TYR A 10 0.19 -1.22 -18.64
N PHE A 11 0.14 -0.02 -19.22
CA PHE A 11 -0.24 0.18 -20.61
C PHE A 11 0.84 -0.34 -21.58
N HIS A 12 2.12 -0.19 -21.22
CA HIS A 12 3.22 -0.78 -21.98
C HIS A 12 3.19 -2.30 -21.95
N LEU A 13 2.91 -2.90 -20.79
CA LEU A 13 2.72 -4.34 -20.65
C LEU A 13 1.53 -4.83 -21.49
N TRP A 14 0.38 -4.16 -21.37
CA TRP A 14 -0.80 -4.45 -22.16
C TRP A 14 -0.51 -4.37 -23.67
N LYS A 15 0.15 -3.30 -24.13
CA LYS A 15 0.56 -3.16 -25.53
C LYS A 15 1.45 -4.32 -25.98
N THR A 16 2.42 -4.72 -25.15
CA THR A 16 3.27 -5.88 -25.44
C THR A 16 2.44 -7.15 -25.60
N TYR A 17 1.52 -7.39 -24.67
CA TYR A 17 0.63 -8.55 -24.72
C TYR A 17 -0.22 -8.58 -26.00
N VAL A 18 -0.95 -7.50 -26.32
CA VAL A 18 -1.83 -7.48 -27.50
C VAL A 18 -1.06 -7.59 -28.81
N THR A 19 0.16 -7.04 -28.88
CA THR A 19 1.05 -7.19 -30.03
C THR A 19 1.41 -8.67 -30.27
N HIS A 20 1.63 -9.46 -29.20
CA HIS A 20 1.86 -10.91 -29.32
C HIS A 20 0.60 -11.72 -29.65
N GLN A 21 -0.56 -11.09 -29.62
CA GLN A 21 -1.84 -11.65 -30.10
C GLN A 21 -2.21 -11.13 -31.50
N ASP A 22 -1.25 -10.57 -32.24
CA ASP A 22 -1.45 -9.97 -33.56
C ASP A 22 -2.48 -8.83 -33.59
N ILE A 23 -2.66 -8.13 -32.44
CA ILE A 23 -3.53 -6.95 -32.33
C ILE A 23 -2.68 -5.69 -32.23
N ASP A 24 -2.94 -4.70 -33.07
CA ASP A 24 -2.35 -3.37 -32.96
C ASP A 24 -3.09 -2.54 -31.88
N ALA A 25 -2.38 -2.21 -30.79
CA ALA A 25 -2.95 -1.49 -29.64
C ALA A 25 -3.50 -0.11 -30.02
N ILE A 26 -2.85 0.59 -30.96
CA ILE A 26 -3.26 1.93 -31.39
C ILE A 26 -4.53 1.85 -32.21
N SER A 27 -4.60 0.92 -33.16
CA SER A 27 -5.80 0.67 -33.99
C SER A 27 -6.98 0.22 -33.13
N LEU A 28 -6.72 -0.61 -32.09
CA LEU A 28 -7.76 -1.02 -31.15
C LEU A 28 -8.31 0.18 -30.36
N ALA A 29 -7.46 1.05 -29.83
CA ALA A 29 -7.88 2.27 -29.15
C ALA A 29 -8.59 3.25 -30.10
N GLU A 30 -8.11 3.38 -31.36
CA GLU A 30 -8.72 4.25 -32.38
C GLU A 30 -10.15 3.82 -32.73
N SER A 31 -10.42 2.51 -32.79
CA SER A 31 -11.77 1.99 -33.05
C SER A 31 -12.78 2.32 -31.93
N HIS A 32 -12.28 2.70 -30.74
CA HIS A 32 -13.08 3.13 -29.58
C HIS A 32 -12.98 4.64 -29.29
N GLY A 33 -12.26 5.41 -30.13
CA GLY A 33 -12.15 6.86 -30.00
C GLY A 33 -11.06 7.38 -29.04
N PHE A 34 -10.14 6.51 -28.57
CA PHE A 34 -9.15 6.82 -27.53
C PHE A 34 -7.68 6.80 -28.03
N LYS A 35 -7.45 6.94 -29.32
CA LYS A 35 -6.10 6.93 -29.92
C LYS A 35 -5.17 7.96 -29.30
N THR A 36 -5.63 9.20 -29.17
CA THR A 36 -4.82 10.32 -28.67
C THR A 36 -4.40 10.08 -27.23
N GLU A 37 -5.35 9.71 -26.36
CA GLU A 37 -5.09 9.43 -24.96
C GLU A 37 -4.08 8.28 -24.78
N LEU A 38 -4.23 7.19 -25.53
CA LEU A 38 -3.28 6.08 -25.47
C LEU A 38 -1.88 6.50 -25.94
N LEU A 39 -1.78 7.29 -27.01
CA LEU A 39 -0.49 7.78 -27.52
C LEU A 39 0.22 8.69 -26.50
N GLU A 40 -0.51 9.57 -25.82
CA GLU A 40 0.00 10.41 -24.74
C GLU A 40 0.58 9.55 -23.61
N ILE A 41 -0.17 8.55 -23.14
CA ILE A 41 0.25 7.63 -22.08
C ILE A 41 1.51 6.84 -22.49
N LEU A 42 1.54 6.29 -23.70
CA LEU A 42 2.66 5.48 -24.18
C LEU A 42 3.92 6.30 -24.50
N SER A 43 3.79 7.61 -24.72
CA SER A 43 4.94 8.52 -24.93
C SER A 43 5.45 9.16 -23.62
N ALA A 44 4.66 9.12 -22.57
CA ALA A 44 5.02 9.63 -21.26
C ALA A 44 5.94 8.65 -20.49
N PRO A 45 6.66 9.11 -19.45
CA PRO A 45 7.49 8.23 -18.63
C PRO A 45 6.71 7.03 -18.06
N ILE A 46 7.34 5.85 -18.04
CA ILE A 46 6.73 4.60 -17.53
C ILE A 46 6.24 4.73 -16.09
N ALA A 47 6.96 5.47 -15.24
CA ALA A 47 6.60 5.70 -13.85
C ALA A 47 5.49 6.76 -13.65
N GLN A 48 5.13 7.52 -14.69
CA GLN A 48 4.01 8.45 -14.64
C GLN A 48 2.72 7.65 -14.47
N GLN A 49 1.77 8.20 -13.74
CA GLN A 49 0.50 7.53 -13.46
C GLN A 49 -0.61 8.03 -14.37
N SER A 50 -1.47 7.10 -14.76
CA SER A 50 -2.66 7.33 -15.58
C SER A 50 -3.87 6.59 -15.02
N SER A 51 -5.05 6.90 -15.57
CA SER A 51 -6.34 6.37 -15.15
C SER A 51 -6.39 4.83 -15.19
N TYR A 52 -6.71 4.21 -14.04
CA TYR A 52 -7.02 2.79 -13.99
C TYR A 52 -8.28 2.46 -14.79
N HIS A 53 -9.29 3.32 -14.77
CA HIS A 53 -10.52 3.09 -15.53
C HIS A 53 -10.26 2.99 -17.03
N PHE A 54 -9.40 3.85 -17.57
CA PHE A 54 -9.00 3.74 -18.98
C PHE A 54 -8.25 2.44 -19.27
N PHE A 55 -7.37 2.02 -18.36
CA PHE A 55 -6.70 0.72 -18.49
C PHE A 55 -7.69 -0.45 -18.47
N GLU A 56 -8.68 -0.42 -17.58
CA GLU A 56 -9.76 -1.42 -17.52
C GLU A 56 -10.51 -1.50 -18.84
N GLN A 57 -10.81 -0.38 -19.48
CA GLN A 57 -11.42 -0.36 -20.83
C GLN A 57 -10.51 -1.04 -21.86
N CYS A 58 -9.20 -0.78 -21.84
CA CYS A 58 -8.24 -1.45 -22.74
C CYS A 58 -8.27 -2.98 -22.57
N ILE A 59 -8.37 -3.47 -21.33
CA ILE A 59 -8.52 -4.90 -21.04
C ILE A 59 -9.83 -5.45 -21.61
N GLN A 60 -10.96 -4.74 -21.39
CA GLN A 60 -12.28 -5.16 -21.89
C GLN A 60 -12.32 -5.21 -23.42
N TRP A 61 -11.74 -4.24 -24.14
CA TRP A 61 -11.63 -4.25 -25.60
C TRP A 61 -10.83 -5.44 -26.08
N THR A 62 -9.73 -5.75 -25.40
CA THR A 62 -8.87 -6.90 -25.74
C THR A 62 -9.62 -8.22 -25.53
N GLN A 63 -10.29 -8.39 -24.41
CA GLN A 63 -11.11 -9.57 -24.13
C GLN A 63 -12.17 -9.80 -25.21
N LYS A 64 -12.84 -8.72 -25.62
CA LYS A 64 -13.83 -8.77 -26.70
C LYS A 64 -13.20 -9.12 -28.05
N ALA A 65 -12.05 -8.53 -28.39
CA ALA A 65 -11.37 -8.80 -29.66
C ALA A 65 -10.86 -10.24 -29.76
N LEU A 66 -10.37 -10.80 -28.62
CA LEU A 66 -9.89 -12.19 -28.56
C LEU A 66 -10.99 -13.22 -28.31
N GLY A 67 -12.21 -12.79 -27.96
CA GLY A 67 -13.29 -13.70 -27.58
C GLY A 67 -13.03 -14.47 -26.28
N VAL A 68 -12.26 -13.89 -25.34
CA VAL A 68 -11.90 -14.49 -24.06
C VAL A 68 -12.43 -13.67 -22.89
N THR A 69 -12.67 -14.31 -21.76
CA THR A 69 -13.18 -13.64 -20.55
C THR A 69 -12.08 -13.24 -19.56
N HIS A 70 -10.87 -13.77 -19.75
CA HIS A 70 -9.78 -13.57 -18.81
C HIS A 70 -8.42 -13.55 -19.52
N ILE A 71 -7.59 -12.54 -19.21
CA ILE A 71 -6.27 -12.36 -19.80
C ILE A 71 -5.16 -12.11 -18.77
N CYS A 72 -5.49 -12.05 -17.47
CA CYS A 72 -4.54 -11.65 -16.42
C CYS A 72 -3.30 -12.53 -16.39
N PHE A 73 -3.46 -13.85 -16.42
CA PHE A 73 -2.34 -14.80 -16.38
C PHE A 73 -1.53 -14.82 -17.67
N ASP A 74 -2.18 -14.64 -18.82
CA ASP A 74 -1.46 -14.58 -20.10
C ASP A 74 -0.67 -13.28 -20.22
N MET A 75 -1.22 -12.18 -19.76
CA MET A 75 -0.53 -10.90 -19.72
C MET A 75 0.64 -10.89 -18.73
N ALA A 76 0.50 -11.57 -17.58
CA ALA A 76 1.55 -11.68 -16.57
C ALA A 76 2.85 -12.28 -17.12
N LYS A 77 2.80 -13.19 -18.09
CA LYS A 77 3.99 -13.81 -18.73
C LYS A 77 4.93 -12.80 -19.38
N TYR A 78 4.46 -11.59 -19.67
CA TYR A 78 5.24 -10.52 -20.30
C TYR A 78 5.71 -9.45 -19.30
N ILE A 79 5.47 -9.67 -17.99
CA ILE A 79 5.85 -8.71 -16.96
C ILE A 79 7.37 -8.57 -16.85
N LYS A 80 7.82 -7.34 -16.63
CA LYS A 80 9.22 -7.00 -16.35
C LYS A 80 9.27 -5.99 -15.22
N ALA A 81 10.41 -5.90 -14.54
CA ALA A 81 10.65 -4.94 -13.47
C ALA A 81 10.30 -3.49 -13.86
N GLU A 82 10.63 -3.10 -15.10
CA GLU A 82 10.37 -1.75 -15.64
C GLU A 82 8.90 -1.34 -15.60
N HIS A 83 7.95 -2.30 -15.75
CA HIS A 83 6.51 -2.01 -15.74
C HIS A 83 6.00 -1.49 -14.39
N PHE A 84 6.71 -1.79 -13.30
CA PHE A 84 6.42 -1.26 -11.96
C PHE A 84 7.34 -0.09 -11.56
N GLY A 85 8.11 0.45 -12.53
CA GLY A 85 9.04 1.54 -12.25
C GLY A 85 10.07 1.18 -11.17
N VAL A 86 10.37 2.14 -10.30
CA VAL A 86 11.38 1.97 -9.24
C VAL A 86 11.09 0.77 -8.32
N VAL A 87 9.82 0.49 -8.02
CA VAL A 87 9.42 -0.61 -7.12
C VAL A 87 9.75 -1.97 -7.73
N GLY A 88 9.51 -2.15 -9.03
CA GLY A 88 9.86 -3.38 -9.73
C GLY A 88 11.38 -3.65 -9.75
N TYR A 89 12.18 -2.62 -9.98
CA TYR A 89 13.64 -2.76 -9.90
C TYR A 89 14.12 -3.06 -8.48
N MET A 90 13.56 -2.41 -7.45
CA MET A 90 13.90 -2.70 -6.06
C MET A 90 13.56 -4.13 -5.69
N ALA A 91 12.38 -4.61 -6.07
CA ALA A 91 11.95 -5.98 -5.81
C ALA A 91 12.87 -7.02 -6.45
N THR A 92 13.38 -6.75 -7.66
CA THR A 92 14.23 -7.72 -8.40
C THR A 92 15.73 -7.57 -8.15
N ARG A 93 16.20 -6.50 -7.51
CA ARG A 93 17.60 -6.22 -7.22
C ARG A 93 17.96 -6.24 -5.73
N SER A 94 17.00 -6.58 -4.88
CA SER A 94 17.18 -6.82 -3.45
C SER A 94 18.14 -7.98 -3.21
N GLN A 95 18.76 -8.02 -2.03
CA GLN A 95 19.64 -9.13 -1.67
C GLN A 95 18.87 -10.39 -1.30
N ARG A 96 17.68 -10.24 -0.67
CA ARG A 96 16.87 -11.35 -0.17
C ARG A 96 15.39 -11.14 -0.45
N ILE A 97 14.61 -12.22 -0.40
CA ILE A 97 13.16 -12.18 -0.54
C ILE A 97 12.52 -11.29 0.53
N SER A 98 12.98 -11.35 1.79
CA SER A 98 12.48 -10.50 2.87
C SER A 98 12.62 -9.01 2.57
N GLU A 99 13.76 -8.60 2.02
CA GLU A 99 14.04 -7.23 1.63
C GLU A 99 13.16 -6.80 0.44
N SER A 100 13.00 -7.67 -0.56
CA SER A 100 12.09 -7.45 -1.70
C SER A 100 10.66 -7.18 -1.24
N LEU A 101 10.14 -8.00 -0.32
CA LEU A 101 8.80 -7.82 0.24
C LEU A 101 8.66 -6.51 1.01
N ASP A 102 9.67 -6.11 1.79
CA ASP A 102 9.66 -4.84 2.52
C ASP A 102 9.53 -3.65 1.56
N TYR A 103 10.29 -3.66 0.45
CA TYR A 103 10.20 -2.60 -0.55
C TYR A 103 8.84 -2.58 -1.29
N ILE A 104 8.30 -3.75 -1.65
CA ILE A 104 6.97 -3.83 -2.28
C ILE A 104 5.91 -3.21 -1.36
N ILE A 105 5.93 -3.55 -0.06
CA ILE A 105 4.99 -3.02 0.92
C ILE A 105 5.19 -1.53 1.12
N ARG A 106 6.44 -1.12 1.39
CA ARG A 106 6.81 0.27 1.69
C ARG A 106 6.47 1.25 0.58
N PHE A 107 6.62 0.81 -0.67
CA PHE A 107 6.45 1.66 -1.84
C PHE A 107 5.24 1.28 -2.71
N SER A 108 4.33 0.46 -2.18
CA SER A 108 3.11 0.00 -2.90
C SER A 108 2.28 1.14 -3.51
N ARG A 109 2.24 2.31 -2.86
CA ARG A 109 1.55 3.51 -3.38
C ARG A 109 2.19 4.11 -4.64
N LEU A 110 3.40 3.74 -4.98
CA LEU A 110 3.98 4.08 -6.29
C LEU A 110 3.45 3.20 -7.42
N VAL A 111 2.87 2.03 -7.08
CA VAL A 111 2.28 1.09 -8.04
C VAL A 111 0.77 1.28 -8.15
N ILE A 112 0.06 1.43 -7.03
CA ILE A 112 -1.37 1.75 -7.02
C ILE A 112 -1.59 2.91 -6.07
N ASP A 113 -2.18 4.00 -6.57
CA ASP A 113 -2.48 5.17 -5.77
C ASP A 113 -3.96 5.56 -5.88
N GLY A 114 -4.56 5.92 -4.75
CA GLY A 114 -5.96 6.32 -4.65
C GLY A 114 -6.35 6.60 -3.20
N GLU A 115 -7.44 7.33 -2.99
CA GLU A 115 -7.92 7.69 -1.64
C GLU A 115 -8.35 6.48 -0.82
N GLU A 116 -8.92 5.46 -1.47
CA GLU A 116 -9.44 4.25 -0.82
C GLU A 116 -8.38 3.15 -0.65
N ILE A 117 -7.18 3.33 -1.23
CA ILE A 117 -6.15 2.30 -1.20
C ILE A 117 -5.53 2.22 0.20
N THR A 118 -5.80 1.12 0.86
CA THR A 118 -5.19 0.76 2.14
C THR A 118 -3.84 0.06 1.91
N PRO A 119 -2.76 0.46 2.60
CA PRO A 119 -1.48 -0.19 2.47
C PRO A 119 -1.55 -1.69 2.78
N MET A 120 -0.69 -2.46 2.11
CA MET A 120 -0.49 -3.87 2.43
C MET A 120 0.01 -4.02 3.86
N GLN A 121 -0.44 -5.05 4.55
CA GLN A 121 -0.07 -5.37 5.93
C GLN A 121 0.66 -6.71 5.98
N LEU A 122 1.68 -6.78 6.83
CA LEU A 122 2.43 -7.99 7.08
C LEU A 122 2.13 -8.48 8.50
N SER A 123 1.82 -9.77 8.63
CA SER A 123 1.56 -10.43 9.90
C SER A 123 2.22 -11.81 9.94
N HIS A 124 2.47 -12.31 11.15
CA HIS A 124 3.04 -13.63 11.37
C HIS A 124 1.98 -14.61 11.86
N HIS A 125 1.81 -15.73 11.18
CA HIS A 125 0.90 -16.80 11.59
C HIS A 125 1.68 -18.15 11.65
N GLY A 126 2.08 -18.55 12.85
CA GLY A 126 2.89 -19.77 13.04
C GLY A 126 4.21 -19.71 12.28
N ASN A 127 4.42 -20.61 11.33
CA ASN A 127 5.62 -20.67 10.47
C ASN A 127 5.39 -20.02 9.09
N ALA A 128 4.46 -19.08 9.00
CA ALA A 128 4.17 -18.36 7.77
C ALA A 128 4.13 -16.85 8.01
N LEU A 129 4.52 -16.12 6.99
CA LEU A 129 4.32 -14.68 6.84
C LEU A 129 3.10 -14.48 5.96
N VAL A 130 2.17 -13.64 6.40
CA VAL A 130 0.96 -13.31 5.65
C VAL A 130 1.00 -11.86 5.21
N LEU A 131 1.11 -11.65 3.91
CA LEU A 131 0.92 -10.35 3.27
C LEU A 131 -0.56 -10.20 2.94
N SER A 132 -1.22 -9.15 3.44
CA SER A 132 -2.66 -8.98 3.26
C SER A 132 -3.07 -7.54 2.97
N TRP A 133 -4.21 -7.40 2.26
CA TRP A 133 -4.89 -6.12 2.03
C TRP A 133 -6.40 -6.31 1.92
N PRO A 134 -7.21 -5.29 2.24
CA PRO A 134 -8.67 -5.45 2.29
C PRO A 134 -9.29 -5.52 0.89
N PHE A 135 -10.47 -6.15 0.80
CA PHE A 135 -11.39 -5.94 -0.31
C PHE A 135 -12.04 -4.55 -0.16
N ILE A 136 -11.99 -3.74 -1.20
CA ILE A 136 -12.54 -2.39 -1.19
C ILE A 136 -13.88 -2.37 -1.94
N ALA A 137 -13.88 -2.78 -3.22
CA ALA A 137 -15.07 -2.79 -4.05
C ALA A 137 -14.89 -3.73 -5.25
N GLU A 138 -16.02 -4.13 -5.87
CA GLU A 138 -16.03 -5.07 -7.00
C GLU A 138 -15.27 -4.55 -8.23
N HIS A 139 -15.32 -3.26 -8.51
CA HIS A 139 -14.62 -2.68 -9.66
C HIS A 139 -13.09 -2.72 -9.54
N TYR A 140 -12.55 -3.10 -8.37
CA TYR A 140 -11.12 -3.32 -8.18
C TYR A 140 -10.68 -4.80 -8.27
N ILE A 141 -11.60 -5.72 -8.58
CA ILE A 141 -11.27 -7.14 -8.73
C ILE A 141 -10.20 -7.34 -9.81
N LEU A 142 -10.36 -6.73 -10.97
CA LEU A 142 -9.40 -6.86 -12.09
C LEU A 142 -7.98 -6.44 -11.69
N ILE A 143 -7.81 -5.27 -11.06
CA ILE A 143 -6.49 -4.79 -10.67
C ILE A 143 -5.86 -5.66 -9.57
N ASN A 144 -6.67 -6.21 -8.65
CA ASN A 144 -6.19 -7.13 -7.62
C ASN A 144 -5.75 -8.47 -8.23
N GLU A 145 -6.49 -9.02 -9.20
CA GLU A 145 -6.07 -10.24 -9.92
C GLU A 145 -4.79 -10.02 -10.73
N LEU A 146 -4.72 -8.90 -11.48
CA LEU A 146 -3.54 -8.54 -12.26
C LEU A 146 -2.30 -8.39 -11.37
N ASN A 147 -2.39 -7.61 -10.29
CA ASN A 147 -1.27 -7.42 -9.38
C ASN A 147 -0.84 -8.69 -8.68
N SER A 148 -1.81 -9.51 -8.26
CA SER A 148 -1.52 -10.83 -7.71
C SER A 148 -0.73 -11.70 -8.70
N ALA A 149 -1.16 -11.74 -9.96
CA ALA A 149 -0.47 -12.49 -11.00
C ALA A 149 0.92 -11.89 -11.31
N PHE A 150 1.04 -10.56 -11.36
CA PHE A 150 2.30 -9.88 -11.67
C PHE A 150 3.35 -10.08 -10.57
N ILE A 151 2.97 -9.96 -9.30
CA ILE A 151 3.88 -10.20 -8.17
C ILE A 151 4.42 -11.63 -8.22
N ILE A 152 3.55 -12.61 -8.46
CA ILE A 152 3.95 -14.01 -8.49
C ILE A 152 4.83 -14.32 -9.70
N GLU A 153 4.49 -13.83 -10.89
CA GLU A 153 5.30 -14.04 -12.07
C GLU A 153 6.68 -13.36 -11.96
N MET A 154 6.74 -12.14 -11.41
CA MET A 154 8.03 -11.50 -11.12
C MET A 154 8.86 -12.29 -10.10
N ALA A 155 8.22 -12.82 -9.08
CA ALA A 155 8.90 -13.64 -8.10
C ALA A 155 9.46 -14.94 -8.72
N HIS A 156 8.74 -15.56 -9.66
CA HIS A 156 9.25 -16.70 -10.43
C HIS A 156 10.49 -16.37 -11.28
N GLN A 157 10.66 -15.11 -11.68
CA GLN A 157 11.83 -14.68 -12.46
C GLN A 157 13.10 -14.51 -11.61
N ILE A 158 12.96 -14.30 -10.30
CA ILE A 158 14.07 -14.00 -9.38
C ILE A 158 14.36 -15.12 -8.36
N VAL A 159 13.46 -16.08 -8.22
CA VAL A 159 13.58 -17.21 -7.28
C VAL A 159 13.38 -18.51 -8.05
N ALA A 160 14.25 -19.48 -7.84
CA ALA A 160 14.08 -20.79 -8.44
C ALA A 160 12.73 -21.42 -8.04
N LEU A 161 12.02 -22.03 -8.99
CA LEU A 161 10.65 -22.54 -8.81
C LEU A 161 10.50 -23.49 -7.61
N ASN A 162 11.53 -24.30 -7.32
CA ASN A 162 11.55 -25.22 -6.18
C ASN A 162 11.80 -24.51 -4.82
N GLN A 163 12.15 -23.24 -4.83
CA GLN A 163 12.38 -22.41 -3.64
C GLN A 163 11.31 -21.35 -3.45
N PHE A 164 10.32 -21.32 -4.35
CA PHE A 164 9.26 -20.31 -4.29
C PHE A 164 8.42 -20.47 -3.02
N PRO A 165 8.30 -19.43 -2.19
CA PRO A 165 7.81 -19.54 -0.83
C PRO A 165 6.29 -19.54 -0.67
N LEU A 166 5.51 -19.38 -1.75
CA LEU A 166 4.05 -19.24 -1.67
C LEU A 166 3.39 -20.58 -1.28
N ARG A 167 2.62 -20.57 -0.20
CA ARG A 167 1.88 -21.73 0.29
C ARG A 167 0.40 -21.67 -0.07
N LYS A 168 -0.16 -20.47 0.01
CA LYS A 168 -1.58 -20.24 -0.18
C LYS A 168 -1.80 -18.83 -0.67
N ILE A 169 -2.81 -18.66 -1.51
CA ILE A 169 -3.35 -17.37 -1.90
C ILE A 169 -4.85 -17.32 -1.61
N SER A 170 -5.31 -16.22 -1.03
CA SER A 170 -6.72 -16.00 -0.73
C SER A 170 -7.22 -14.76 -1.46
N PHE A 171 -8.29 -14.92 -2.23
CA PHE A 171 -8.99 -13.85 -2.92
C PHE A 171 -10.26 -13.48 -2.15
N ALA A 172 -10.50 -12.19 -1.99
CA ALA A 172 -11.68 -11.66 -1.30
C ALA A 172 -12.94 -11.60 -2.19
N HIS A 173 -12.85 -12.05 -3.41
CA HIS A 173 -13.93 -12.10 -4.40
C HIS A 173 -14.18 -13.54 -4.90
N PRO A 174 -15.30 -13.83 -5.58
CA PRO A 174 -15.52 -15.11 -6.23
C PRO A 174 -14.57 -15.29 -7.44
N PRO A 175 -14.30 -16.55 -7.85
CA PRO A 175 -13.43 -16.81 -9.00
C PRO A 175 -14.02 -16.19 -10.28
N GLN A 176 -13.17 -15.51 -11.05
CA GLN A 176 -13.56 -14.88 -12.33
C GLN A 176 -13.41 -15.84 -13.52
N MET A 177 -12.79 -17.01 -13.29
CA MET A 177 -12.65 -18.11 -14.25
C MET A 177 -12.62 -19.45 -13.49
N PRO A 178 -12.64 -20.63 -14.15
CA PRO A 178 -12.53 -21.91 -13.48
C PRO A 178 -11.31 -22.00 -12.56
N ILE A 179 -11.52 -22.48 -11.33
CA ILE A 179 -10.50 -22.53 -10.25
C ILE A 179 -9.21 -23.25 -10.68
N TYR A 180 -9.32 -24.23 -11.56
CA TYR A 180 -8.20 -24.95 -12.12
C TYR A 180 -7.12 -24.03 -12.72
N HIS A 181 -7.51 -22.93 -13.39
CA HIS A 181 -6.57 -21.97 -13.99
C HIS A 181 -5.75 -21.27 -12.91
N TYR A 182 -6.38 -20.88 -11.81
CA TYR A 182 -5.69 -20.28 -10.66
C TYR A 182 -4.70 -21.25 -10.02
N GLN A 183 -5.15 -22.47 -9.73
CA GLN A 183 -4.29 -23.50 -9.14
C GLN A 183 -3.08 -23.83 -10.01
N LYS A 184 -3.30 -23.91 -11.33
CA LYS A 184 -2.22 -24.14 -12.30
C LYS A 184 -1.23 -22.97 -12.35
N PHE A 185 -1.72 -21.72 -12.29
CA PHE A 185 -0.87 -20.55 -12.36
C PHE A 185 -0.08 -20.32 -11.08
N TYR A 186 -0.73 -20.38 -9.92
CA TYR A 186 -0.08 -20.08 -8.63
C TYR A 186 0.69 -21.27 -8.04
N GLY A 187 0.40 -22.48 -8.44
CA GLY A 187 1.07 -23.69 -7.97
C GLY A 187 0.88 -23.98 -6.47
N CYS A 188 -0.13 -23.41 -5.83
CA CYS A 188 -0.42 -23.52 -4.41
C CYS A 188 -1.92 -23.66 -4.14
N GLU A 189 -2.31 -23.72 -2.85
CA GLU A 189 -3.71 -23.65 -2.45
C GLU A 189 -4.30 -22.29 -2.80
N VAL A 190 -5.48 -22.27 -3.44
CA VAL A 190 -6.21 -21.03 -3.79
C VAL A 190 -7.59 -21.05 -3.16
N VAL A 191 -7.91 -20.00 -2.40
CA VAL A 191 -9.19 -19.82 -1.69
C VAL A 191 -9.89 -18.56 -2.20
N PHE A 192 -11.21 -18.63 -2.35
CA PHE A 192 -12.05 -17.50 -2.78
C PHE A 192 -13.07 -17.11 -1.72
N ASN A 193 -13.67 -15.94 -1.89
CA ASN A 193 -14.63 -15.37 -0.95
C ASN A 193 -14.08 -15.27 0.49
N HIS A 194 -12.79 -15.00 0.59
CA HIS A 194 -12.15 -14.75 1.87
C HIS A 194 -12.45 -13.31 2.34
N SER A 195 -12.22 -13.03 3.62
CA SER A 195 -12.46 -11.67 4.17
C SER A 195 -11.49 -10.62 3.64
N ARG A 196 -10.34 -11.02 3.11
CA ARG A 196 -9.24 -10.19 2.61
C ARG A 196 -8.51 -10.89 1.48
N TYR A 197 -7.71 -10.14 0.74
CA TYR A 197 -6.65 -10.72 -0.10
C TYR A 197 -5.47 -11.11 0.78
N GLU A 198 -4.90 -12.29 0.58
CA GLU A 198 -3.76 -12.77 1.37
C GLU A 198 -2.81 -13.64 0.56
N PHE A 199 -1.50 -13.41 0.75
CA PHE A 199 -0.43 -14.31 0.32
C PHE A 199 0.22 -14.90 1.56
N GLU A 200 0.14 -16.21 1.71
CA GLU A 200 0.82 -16.94 2.77
C GLU A 200 2.15 -17.47 2.28
N ILE A 201 3.24 -16.97 2.87
CA ILE A 201 4.62 -17.20 2.45
C ILE A 201 5.36 -17.97 3.55
N SER A 202 6.17 -18.97 3.18
CA SER A 202 6.98 -19.73 4.14
C SER A 202 8.08 -18.85 4.75
N LEU A 203 8.19 -18.81 6.08
CA LEU A 203 9.25 -18.09 6.77
C LEU A 203 10.65 -18.60 6.41
N GLY A 204 10.82 -19.92 6.20
CA GLY A 204 12.11 -20.52 5.86
C GLY A 204 12.69 -20.07 4.52
N SER A 205 11.90 -19.42 3.67
CA SER A 205 12.36 -18.94 2.36
C SER A 205 12.66 -17.45 2.32
N LEU A 206 12.43 -16.70 3.41
CA LEU A 206 12.63 -15.25 3.44
C LEU A 206 14.11 -14.85 3.33
N ASP A 207 15.00 -15.70 3.80
CA ASP A 207 16.45 -15.49 3.78
C ASP A 207 17.13 -15.98 2.48
N VAL A 208 16.36 -16.48 1.51
CA VAL A 208 16.90 -16.87 0.19
C VAL A 208 17.51 -15.64 -0.48
N GLU A 209 18.78 -15.78 -0.86
CA GLU A 209 19.52 -14.75 -1.60
C GLU A 209 19.07 -14.73 -3.06
N LEU A 210 18.99 -13.53 -3.63
CA LEU A 210 18.57 -13.31 -5.01
C LEU A 210 19.80 -13.15 -5.91
N ASP A 211 19.83 -13.87 -7.03
CA ASP A 211 20.98 -13.90 -7.95
C ASP A 211 21.30 -12.53 -8.61
N GLN A 212 20.32 -11.64 -8.66
CA GLN A 212 20.44 -10.35 -9.34
C GLN A 212 20.64 -9.17 -8.38
N ALA A 213 21.05 -9.42 -7.15
CA ALA A 213 21.28 -8.38 -6.14
C ALA A 213 22.29 -7.33 -6.60
N ASP A 214 21.97 -6.06 -6.44
CA ASP A 214 22.84 -4.93 -6.74
C ASP A 214 22.73 -3.85 -5.66
N PRO A 215 23.57 -3.92 -4.59
CA PRO A 215 23.53 -2.99 -3.48
C PRO A 215 23.79 -1.53 -3.89
N SER A 216 24.64 -1.28 -4.89
CA SER A 216 24.96 0.08 -5.35
C SER A 216 23.75 0.71 -6.07
N LEU A 217 23.07 -0.06 -6.91
CA LEU A 217 21.83 0.37 -7.56
C LEU A 217 20.71 0.59 -6.53
N MET A 218 20.65 -0.24 -5.50
CA MET A 218 19.61 -0.14 -4.45
C MET A 218 19.66 1.19 -3.68
N GLU A 219 20.83 1.71 -3.35
CA GLU A 219 20.95 3.01 -2.68
C GLU A 219 20.35 4.14 -3.53
N PHE A 220 20.60 4.11 -4.84
CA PHE A 220 20.02 5.08 -5.77
C PHE A 220 18.51 4.92 -5.91
N LEU A 221 18.01 3.69 -6.06
CA LEU A 221 16.58 3.39 -6.21
C LEU A 221 15.79 3.77 -4.94
N LEU A 222 16.34 3.51 -3.75
CA LEU A 222 15.74 3.92 -2.47
C LEU A 222 15.54 5.43 -2.41
N LYS A 223 16.57 6.20 -2.77
CA LYS A 223 16.44 7.65 -2.79
C LYS A 223 15.37 8.12 -3.78
N GLN A 224 15.34 7.54 -4.98
CA GLN A 224 14.30 7.86 -5.97
C GLN A 224 12.89 7.52 -5.49
N ALA A 225 12.70 6.35 -4.86
CA ALA A 225 11.41 5.93 -4.33
C ALA A 225 10.94 6.84 -3.18
N GLU A 226 11.85 7.22 -2.27
CA GLU A 226 11.56 8.15 -1.18
C GLU A 226 11.19 9.55 -1.69
N ASP A 227 11.89 10.06 -2.70
CA ASP A 227 11.58 11.34 -3.31
C ASP A 227 10.25 11.30 -4.07
N ALA A 228 9.94 10.20 -4.75
CA ALA A 228 8.68 10.01 -5.46
C ALA A 228 7.48 9.92 -4.50
N ILE A 229 7.59 9.18 -3.39
CA ILE A 229 6.56 9.13 -2.34
C ILE A 229 6.38 10.53 -1.71
N ALA A 230 7.48 11.21 -1.39
CA ALA A 230 7.42 12.57 -0.83
C ALA A 230 6.69 13.55 -1.77
N SER A 231 6.95 13.46 -3.08
CA SER A 231 6.29 14.30 -4.09
C SER A 231 4.79 14.00 -4.19
N LYS A 232 4.39 12.71 -4.12
CA LYS A 232 2.98 12.31 -4.12
C LYS A 232 2.22 12.84 -2.90
N ILE A 233 2.83 12.80 -1.73
CA ILE A 233 2.24 13.34 -0.51
C ILE A 233 2.03 14.85 -0.66
N HIS A 234 2.94 15.57 -1.34
CA HIS A 234 2.75 17.01 -1.63
C HIS A 234 1.63 17.29 -2.63
N LEU A 235 1.42 16.45 -3.65
CA LEU A 235 0.35 16.62 -4.65
C LEU A 235 -1.05 16.29 -4.11
N ASN A 236 -1.13 15.46 -3.07
CA ASN A 236 -2.38 15.13 -2.38
C ASN A 236 -2.77 16.13 -1.29
N THR A 237 -1.99 17.21 -1.11
CA THR A 237 -2.13 18.20 -0.02
C THR A 237 -3.32 19.16 -0.12
N GLU A 238 -4.23 19.02 -1.07
CA GLU A 238 -5.50 19.75 -0.95
C GLU A 238 -6.53 19.08 -0.03
N ASN A 239 -6.40 17.75 0.28
CA ASN A 239 -7.35 17.08 1.17
C ASN A 239 -6.80 16.07 2.18
N ASP A 240 -5.54 15.64 2.12
CA ASP A 240 -5.00 14.61 3.04
C ASP A 240 -3.56 14.92 3.47
N SER A 241 -3.42 15.92 4.35
CA SER A 241 -2.11 16.28 4.91
C SER A 241 -1.52 15.09 5.69
N VAL A 242 -0.20 14.92 5.65
CA VAL A 242 0.51 13.92 6.49
C VAL A 242 0.13 14.06 7.94
N LYS A 243 -0.11 15.29 8.38
CA LYS A 243 -0.65 15.62 9.71
C LYS A 243 -1.98 14.88 9.95
N ARG A 244 -2.93 14.90 9.01
CA ARG A 244 -4.25 14.27 9.18
C ARG A 244 -4.14 12.73 9.19
N GLN A 245 -3.34 12.13 8.32
CA GLN A 245 -3.09 10.69 8.34
C GLN A 245 -2.46 10.27 9.68
N LEU A 246 -1.52 11.08 10.16
CA LEU A 246 -0.87 10.88 11.45
C LEU A 246 -1.87 10.99 12.60
N GLN A 247 -2.75 11.96 12.57
CA GLN A 247 -3.81 12.14 13.58
C GLN A 247 -4.72 10.92 13.66
N ILE A 248 -5.22 10.43 12.53
CA ILE A 248 -6.08 9.24 12.46
C ILE A 248 -5.36 8.02 13.06
N TYR A 249 -4.12 7.79 12.62
CA TYR A 249 -3.34 6.64 13.10
C TYR A 249 -3.05 6.71 14.60
N ILE A 250 -2.63 7.87 15.10
CA ILE A 250 -2.34 8.07 16.52
C ILE A 250 -3.62 7.89 17.35
N ALA A 251 -4.75 8.43 16.91
CA ALA A 251 -6.02 8.28 17.61
C ALA A 251 -6.44 6.79 17.71
N GLU A 252 -6.35 6.02 16.64
CA GLU A 252 -6.62 4.58 16.63
C GLU A 252 -5.63 3.80 17.52
N TYR A 253 -4.35 4.13 17.45
CA TYR A 253 -3.32 3.48 18.25
C TYR A 253 -3.52 3.68 19.75
N LEU A 254 -3.77 4.92 20.18
CA LEU A 254 -4.07 5.26 21.59
C LEU A 254 -5.35 4.60 22.08
N ALA A 255 -6.36 4.46 21.22
CA ALA A 255 -7.61 3.79 21.58
C ALA A 255 -7.42 2.28 21.81
N ASN A 256 -6.53 1.63 21.04
CA ASN A 256 -6.41 0.17 21.01
C ASN A 256 -5.25 -0.39 21.85
N LYS A 257 -4.11 0.31 21.95
CA LYS A 257 -2.86 -0.25 22.51
C LYS A 257 -2.45 0.29 23.89
N GLN A 258 -3.19 1.25 24.45
CA GLN A 258 -2.91 1.84 25.78
C GLN A 258 -1.45 2.30 25.99
N GLN A 259 -0.81 2.73 24.92
CA GLN A 259 0.55 3.31 24.93
C GLN A 259 0.68 4.29 23.77
N ALA A 260 1.70 5.15 23.82
CA ALA A 260 1.97 6.07 22.74
C ALA A 260 2.77 5.40 21.63
N PRO A 261 2.40 5.60 20.35
CA PRO A 261 3.22 5.12 19.25
C PRO A 261 4.56 5.87 19.20
N LYS A 262 5.61 5.20 18.75
CA LYS A 262 6.89 5.84 18.42
C LYS A 262 6.87 6.35 16.99
N ILE A 263 7.67 7.39 16.72
CA ILE A 263 7.75 7.96 15.36
C ILE A 263 8.26 6.93 14.33
N GLU A 264 9.10 6.00 14.76
CA GLU A 264 9.64 4.91 13.94
C GLU A 264 8.52 3.95 13.51
N GLU A 265 7.62 3.59 14.43
CA GLU A 265 6.48 2.71 14.15
C GLU A 265 5.53 3.35 13.12
N ILE A 266 5.30 4.65 13.27
CA ILE A 266 4.44 5.38 12.34
C ILE A 266 5.11 5.58 10.98
N ALA A 267 6.38 5.92 10.95
CA ALA A 267 7.14 6.05 9.70
C ALA A 267 7.12 4.72 8.92
N GLN A 268 7.21 3.59 9.63
CA GLN A 268 7.10 2.25 9.05
C GLN A 268 5.70 1.98 8.48
N VAL A 269 4.63 2.35 9.20
CA VAL A 269 3.24 2.21 8.72
C VAL A 269 2.95 3.10 7.52
N LEU A 270 3.49 4.33 7.52
CA LEU A 270 3.36 5.26 6.38
C LEU A 270 4.34 4.92 5.24
N HIS A 271 5.17 3.88 5.40
CA HIS A 271 6.16 3.45 4.42
C HIS A 271 7.14 4.54 3.99
N ILE A 272 7.53 5.41 4.92
CA ILE A 272 8.52 6.47 4.71
C ILE A 272 9.59 6.43 5.79
N SER A 273 10.77 7.04 5.53
CA SER A 273 11.77 7.19 6.58
C SER A 273 11.34 8.21 7.65
N VAL A 274 11.83 8.06 8.89
CA VAL A 274 11.61 9.04 9.97
C VAL A 274 12.02 10.44 9.52
N ARG A 275 13.15 10.56 8.80
CA ARG A 275 13.64 11.82 8.24
C ARG A 275 12.63 12.43 7.24
N THR A 276 12.04 11.62 6.39
CA THR A 276 11.02 12.06 5.42
C THR A 276 9.77 12.54 6.15
N LEU A 277 9.29 11.77 7.14
CA LEU A 277 8.14 12.15 7.97
C LEU A 277 8.37 13.49 8.66
N GLN A 278 9.51 13.65 9.34
CA GLN A 278 9.86 14.91 10.02
C GLN A 278 9.95 16.09 9.06
N ARG A 279 10.53 15.90 7.86
CA ARG A 279 10.60 16.94 6.82
C ARG A 279 9.21 17.39 6.38
N GLN A 280 8.29 16.46 6.17
CA GLN A 280 6.91 16.74 5.75
C GLN A 280 6.14 17.48 6.84
N LEU A 281 6.20 17.01 8.07
CA LEU A 281 5.56 17.69 9.19
C LEU A 281 6.08 19.12 9.37
N LYS A 282 7.38 19.34 9.15
CA LYS A 282 7.98 20.69 9.18
C LYS A 282 7.42 21.60 8.08
N LEU A 283 7.14 21.07 6.89
CA LEU A 283 6.49 21.83 5.80
C LEU A 283 5.04 22.18 6.15
N GLU A 284 4.37 21.34 6.94
CA GLU A 284 3.03 21.60 7.47
C GLU A 284 3.06 22.40 8.79
N HIS A 285 4.22 23.00 9.14
CA HIS A 285 4.42 23.82 10.34
C HIS A 285 4.06 23.09 11.64
N THR A 286 4.32 21.78 11.72
CA THR A 286 4.04 20.96 12.90
C THR A 286 5.14 19.93 13.14
N THR A 287 5.06 19.22 14.27
CA THR A 287 5.95 18.13 14.64
C THR A 287 5.14 16.89 15.07
N PHE A 288 5.74 15.71 15.00
CA PHE A 288 5.15 14.48 15.53
C PHE A 288 4.70 14.63 16.99
N LYS A 289 5.53 15.27 17.81
CA LYS A 289 5.23 15.48 19.22
C LYS A 289 3.99 16.36 19.42
N GLU A 290 3.85 17.44 18.70
CA GLU A 290 2.68 18.33 18.77
C GLU A 290 1.39 17.59 18.38
N ILE A 291 1.43 16.79 17.33
CA ILE A 291 0.26 16.00 16.92
C ILE A 291 -0.08 14.94 17.95
N LEU A 292 0.92 14.21 18.46
CA LEU A 292 0.72 13.20 19.49
C LEU A 292 0.13 13.80 20.78
N ASP A 293 0.66 14.93 21.20
CA ASP A 293 0.17 15.61 22.40
C ASP A 293 -1.27 16.12 22.19
N GLU A 294 -1.62 16.63 21.03
CA GLU A 294 -2.99 17.05 20.68
C GLU A 294 -3.97 15.86 20.70
N GLU A 295 -3.65 14.75 20.04
CA GLU A 295 -4.51 13.56 20.02
C GLU A 295 -4.68 12.93 21.41
N ARG A 296 -3.63 12.97 22.24
CA ARG A 296 -3.71 12.58 23.67
C ARG A 296 -4.68 13.45 24.44
N MET A 297 -4.66 14.77 24.22
CA MET A 297 -5.55 15.69 24.94
C MET A 297 -7.00 15.52 24.50
N GLN A 298 -7.27 15.35 23.21
CA GLN A 298 -8.61 15.08 22.70
C GLN A 298 -9.18 13.77 23.28
N LEU A 299 -8.38 12.69 23.30
CA LEU A 299 -8.81 11.42 23.87
C LEU A 299 -8.98 11.54 25.41
N CYS A 300 -8.12 12.30 26.11
CA CYS A 300 -8.27 12.59 27.52
C CYS A 300 -9.63 13.25 27.82
N GLU A 301 -9.99 14.28 27.08
CA GLU A 301 -11.26 15.01 27.21
C GLU A 301 -12.46 14.07 26.99
N LYS A 302 -12.39 13.21 25.97
CA LYS A 302 -13.40 12.19 25.69
C LYS A 302 -13.54 11.13 26.76
N LEU A 303 -12.44 10.73 27.40
CA LEU A 303 -12.47 9.75 28.49
C LEU A 303 -12.95 10.36 29.80
N LEU A 304 -12.59 11.63 30.06
CA LEU A 304 -13.09 12.37 31.22
C LEU A 304 -14.62 12.56 31.20
N SER A 305 -15.21 12.79 30.02
CA SER A 305 -16.67 12.88 29.85
C SER A 305 -17.40 11.55 30.10
N LYS A 306 -16.66 10.41 30.08
CA LYS A 306 -17.17 9.06 30.39
C LYS A 306 -16.91 8.62 31.84
N ASP A 307 -16.59 9.56 32.73
CA ASP A 307 -16.30 9.32 34.15
C ASP A 307 -15.19 8.28 34.45
N ARG A 308 -14.23 8.12 33.52
CA ARG A 308 -13.04 7.29 33.78
C ARG A 308 -12.12 7.94 34.80
N SER A 309 -11.43 7.12 35.57
CA SER A 309 -10.46 7.60 36.58
C SER A 309 -9.22 8.21 35.92
N LEU A 310 -8.61 9.22 36.53
CA LEU A 310 -7.38 9.85 36.04
C LEU A 310 -6.21 8.89 35.92
N ILE A 311 -6.18 7.83 36.72
CA ILE A 311 -5.15 6.78 36.68
C ILE A 311 -5.33 5.94 35.40
N GLU A 312 -6.56 5.51 35.14
CA GLU A 312 -6.87 4.74 33.90
C GLU A 312 -6.57 5.57 32.65
N ILE A 313 -6.95 6.86 32.63
CA ILE A 313 -6.69 7.77 31.54
C ILE A 313 -5.19 7.96 31.33
N ALA A 314 -4.41 8.19 32.41
CA ALA A 314 -2.97 8.33 32.31
C ALA A 314 -2.31 7.08 31.69
N ASN A 315 -2.68 5.90 32.18
CA ASN A 315 -2.18 4.62 31.65
C ASN A 315 -2.55 4.44 30.16
N GLN A 316 -3.80 4.68 29.79
CA GLN A 316 -4.27 4.53 28.42
C GLN A 316 -3.56 5.49 27.44
N LEU A 317 -3.23 6.71 27.90
CA LEU A 317 -2.54 7.71 27.08
C LEU A 317 -1.01 7.55 27.10
N GLY A 318 -0.47 6.56 27.84
CA GLY A 318 0.96 6.29 27.95
C GLY A 318 1.74 7.29 28.82
N TYR A 319 1.09 7.88 29.84
CA TYR A 319 1.75 8.66 30.87
C TYR A 319 2.14 7.77 32.06
N SER A 320 3.25 8.11 32.72
CA SER A 320 3.74 7.36 33.89
C SER A 320 2.78 7.38 35.07
N ASP A 321 2.03 8.48 35.22
CA ASP A 321 1.09 8.70 36.32
C ASP A 321 0.11 9.85 36.04
N GLN A 322 -0.90 10.00 36.88
CA GLN A 322 -1.90 11.05 36.78
C GLN A 322 -1.31 12.48 36.89
N SER A 323 -0.18 12.64 37.59
CA SER A 323 0.46 13.96 37.73
C SER A 323 1.19 14.36 36.47
N ALA A 324 1.79 13.41 35.76
CA ALA A 324 2.38 13.62 34.45
C ALA A 324 1.29 14.02 33.42
N LEU A 325 0.16 13.32 33.41
CA LEU A 325 -1.00 13.67 32.61
C LEU A 325 -1.51 15.09 32.93
N ALA A 326 -1.68 15.43 34.20
CA ALA A 326 -2.18 16.74 34.62
C ALA A 326 -1.24 17.89 34.17
N ARG A 327 0.08 17.70 34.30
CA ARG A 327 1.07 18.68 33.81
C ARG A 327 1.00 18.85 32.30
N ALA A 328 0.95 17.73 31.54
CA ALA A 328 0.85 17.77 30.09
C ALA A 328 -0.45 18.44 29.62
N TYR A 329 -1.58 18.12 30.25
CA TYR A 329 -2.86 18.72 29.95
C TYR A 329 -2.85 20.25 30.17
N LYS A 330 -2.34 20.70 31.34
CA LYS A 330 -2.22 22.12 31.63
C LYS A 330 -1.28 22.85 30.65
N ALA A 331 -0.19 22.21 30.25
CA ALA A 331 0.72 22.78 29.26
C ALA A 331 0.09 22.93 27.87
N CYS A 332 -0.73 21.96 27.43
CA CYS A 332 -1.37 21.99 26.10
C CYS A 332 -2.65 22.83 26.08
N ARG A 333 -3.47 22.81 27.12
CA ARG A 333 -4.80 23.45 27.16
C ARG A 333 -4.85 24.76 27.95
N GLY A 334 -3.79 25.11 28.70
CA GLY A 334 -3.74 26.29 29.56
C GLY A 334 -4.61 26.21 30.83
N LYS A 335 -5.41 25.13 30.99
CA LYS A 335 -6.31 24.90 32.13
C LYS A 335 -6.09 23.53 32.75
N THR A 336 -6.55 23.35 33.99
CA THR A 336 -6.43 22.06 34.68
C THR A 336 -7.53 21.07 34.29
N LEU A 337 -7.29 19.76 34.48
CA LEU A 337 -8.29 18.71 34.23
C LEU A 337 -9.57 18.92 35.08
N LEU A 338 -9.42 19.46 36.31
CA LEU A 338 -10.56 19.77 37.18
C LEU A 338 -11.41 20.93 36.63
N GLN A 339 -10.77 21.98 36.10
CA GLN A 339 -11.45 23.08 35.46
C GLN A 339 -12.25 22.61 34.22
N PHE A 340 -11.63 21.77 33.40
CA PHE A 340 -12.31 21.18 32.24
C PHE A 340 -13.53 20.34 32.65
N LYS A 341 -13.37 19.45 33.69
CA LYS A 341 -14.47 18.60 34.16
C LYS A 341 -15.64 19.43 34.73
N ASN A 342 -15.37 20.57 35.38
CA ASN A 342 -16.40 21.44 35.88
C ASN A 342 -17.13 22.20 34.79
N GLU A 343 -16.43 22.64 33.71
CA GLU A 343 -17.02 23.31 32.56
C GLU A 343 -17.88 22.34 31.71
N SER A 344 -17.54 21.07 31.66
CA SER A 344 -18.27 20.06 30.88
C SER A 344 -19.55 19.52 31.56
N LYS A 345 -19.81 19.93 32.83
CA LYS A 345 -21.01 19.56 33.59
C LYS A 345 -22.10 20.63 33.63
N VAL A 346 -21.86 21.77 33.00
CA VAL A 346 -22.80 22.87 32.77
C VAL A 346 -23.39 22.76 31.37
#